data_5512b11b93ecd488da06ae184294b178
#
_entry.id   5512b11b93ecd488da06ae184294b178
#
_cell.length_a   1.000
_cell.length_b   1.000
_cell.length_c   1.000
_cell.angle_alpha   90.00
_cell.angle_beta   90.00
_cell.angle_gamma   90.00
#
_symmetry.space_group_name_H-M   'P 1'
#
loop_
_entity.id
_entity.type
_entity.pdbx_description
1 polymer ?
#
loop_
_entity_poly.entity_id
_entity_poly.type
_entity_poly.pdbx_seq_one_letter_code
_entity_poly.pdbx_strand_id
1 'polypeptide(L)'
;MDRDSLLQRINRDGARSGDVPMHIEALINRVEDYAEGAAVDFQDVTLDLSGMSDFNRRAYAVLFGIGWGETTTYGALARQLGDVGLSRAVGAAMGANPAPLIIPCHRVLASDGKTGGFSAPGGAESKVRMLALEGVSIGTPAGQRTFGF
;
A
#
# COMPACT_ATOMS: atom_id res chain seq x y z
N MET A 1 -5.23 -5.06 -6.74
CA MET A 1 -5.85 -4.03 -7.58
C MET A 1 -5.60 -4.41 -9.02
N ASP A 2 -6.63 -4.52 -9.81
CA ASP A 2 -6.49 -4.80 -11.23
C ASP A 2 -6.37 -3.49 -12.03
N ARG A 3 -6.06 -3.61 -13.31
CA ARG A 3 -5.89 -2.49 -14.23
C ARG A 3 -7.15 -1.61 -14.32
N ASP A 4 -8.32 -2.24 -14.36
CA ASP A 4 -9.58 -1.53 -14.53
C ASP A 4 -9.94 -0.70 -13.30
N SER A 5 -9.69 -1.23 -12.10
CA SER A 5 -9.86 -0.48 -10.85
C SER A 5 -8.94 0.73 -10.78
N LEU A 6 -7.71 0.60 -11.24
CA LEU A 6 -6.75 1.71 -11.29
C LEU A 6 -7.22 2.77 -12.28
N LEU A 7 -7.64 2.37 -13.48
CA LEU A 7 -8.15 3.28 -14.49
C LEU A 7 -9.42 4.01 -14.04
N GLN A 8 -10.32 3.32 -13.33
CA GLN A 8 -11.51 3.94 -12.76
C GLN A 8 -11.16 5.01 -11.73
N ARG A 9 -10.13 4.79 -10.91
CA ARG A 9 -9.66 5.79 -9.94
C ARG A 9 -9.05 7.00 -10.65
N ILE A 10 -8.20 6.78 -11.62
CA ILE A 10 -7.62 7.84 -12.44
C ILE A 10 -8.71 8.67 -13.12
N ASN A 11 -9.71 8.02 -13.70
CA ASN A 11 -10.84 8.70 -14.35
C ASN A 11 -11.71 9.49 -13.36
N ARG A 12 -11.89 8.98 -12.14
CA ARG A 12 -12.67 9.68 -11.09
C ARG A 12 -12.01 10.97 -10.68
N ASP A 13 -10.68 11.03 -10.70
CA ASP A 13 -9.89 12.19 -10.30
C ASP A 13 -9.75 13.21 -11.46
N GLY A 14 -10.51 13.06 -12.54
CA GLY A 14 -10.63 14.04 -13.61
C GLY A 14 -9.69 13.85 -14.80
N ALA A 15 -9.01 12.72 -14.87
CA ALA A 15 -8.26 12.38 -16.07
C ALA A 15 -9.21 12.03 -17.22
N ARG A 16 -9.07 12.69 -18.36
CA ARG A 16 -9.86 12.38 -19.56
C ARG A 16 -9.33 11.11 -20.22
N SER A 17 -10.25 10.24 -20.63
CA SER A 17 -9.89 9.13 -21.50
C SER A 17 -9.46 9.72 -22.86
N GLY A 18 -8.22 9.50 -23.22
CA GLY A 18 -7.60 10.04 -24.41
C GLY A 18 -6.13 9.70 -24.39
N ASP A 19 -5.27 10.64 -24.47
CA ASP A 19 -3.83 10.40 -24.42
C ASP A 19 -3.36 10.19 -22.98
N VAL A 20 -3.14 8.94 -22.58
CA VAL A 20 -2.49 8.61 -21.32
C VAL A 20 -1.01 9.02 -21.45
N PRO A 21 -0.50 9.93 -20.60
CA PRO A 21 0.91 10.30 -20.66
C PRO A 21 1.80 9.05 -20.52
N MET A 22 2.91 9.04 -21.25
CA MET A 22 3.84 7.89 -21.33
C MET A 22 4.30 7.41 -19.95
N HIS A 23 4.50 8.33 -18.99
CA HIS A 23 4.88 7.97 -17.62
C HIS A 23 3.77 7.25 -16.86
N ILE A 24 2.50 7.55 -17.13
CA ILE A 24 1.35 6.85 -16.54
C ILE A 24 1.21 5.46 -17.16
N GLU A 25 1.41 5.32 -18.46
CA GLU A 25 1.41 4.04 -19.13
C GLU A 25 2.50 3.12 -18.58
N ALA A 26 3.70 3.63 -18.37
CA ALA A 26 4.79 2.89 -17.72
C ALA A 26 4.43 2.46 -16.29
N LEU A 27 3.73 3.32 -15.56
CA LEU A 27 3.24 2.99 -14.21
C LEU A 27 2.19 1.88 -14.25
N ILE A 28 1.24 1.95 -15.18
CA ILE A 28 0.23 0.89 -15.36
C ILE A 28 0.91 -0.46 -15.66
N ASN A 29 1.91 -0.47 -16.52
CA ASN A 29 2.68 -1.68 -16.83
C ASN A 29 3.36 -2.25 -15.58
N ARG A 30 3.93 -1.40 -14.73
CA ARG A 30 4.51 -1.85 -13.45
C ARG A 30 3.46 -2.44 -12.49
N VAL A 31 2.26 -1.88 -12.45
CA VAL A 31 1.16 -2.44 -11.66
C VAL A 31 0.75 -3.81 -12.18
N GLU A 32 0.68 -3.98 -13.49
CA GLU A 32 0.40 -5.27 -14.12
C GLU A 32 1.50 -6.31 -13.78
N ASP A 33 2.76 -5.91 -13.88
CA ASP A 33 3.91 -6.77 -13.52
C ASP A 33 3.84 -7.17 -12.04
N TYR A 34 3.47 -6.25 -11.16
CA TYR A 34 3.25 -6.54 -9.75
C TYR A 34 2.16 -7.61 -9.55
N ALA A 35 1.04 -7.46 -10.25
CA ALA A 35 -0.07 -8.40 -10.16
C ALA A 35 0.32 -9.82 -10.65
N GLU A 36 1.32 -9.92 -11.51
CA GLU A 36 1.88 -11.19 -11.97
C GLU A 36 2.99 -11.75 -11.06
N GLY A 37 3.29 -11.06 -9.96
CA GLY A 37 4.26 -11.48 -8.96
C GLY A 37 5.69 -10.99 -9.18
N ALA A 38 5.91 -10.09 -10.14
CA ALA A 38 7.22 -9.49 -10.33
C ALA A 38 7.57 -8.53 -9.19
N ALA A 39 8.82 -8.53 -8.77
CA ALA A 39 9.32 -7.57 -7.81
C ALA A 39 9.47 -6.20 -8.49
N VAL A 40 8.56 -5.28 -8.17
CA VAL A 40 8.56 -3.91 -8.69
C VAL A 40 8.66 -2.89 -7.59
N ASP A 41 9.33 -1.79 -7.90
CA ASP A 41 9.50 -0.65 -7.03
C ASP A 41 8.69 0.54 -7.57
N PHE A 42 8.05 1.28 -6.66
CA PHE A 42 7.30 2.49 -6.96
C PHE A 42 7.88 3.73 -6.28
N GLN A 43 9.07 3.64 -5.68
CA GLN A 43 9.67 4.72 -4.89
C GLN A 43 10.03 5.95 -5.74
N ASP A 44 10.19 5.79 -7.04
CA ASP A 44 10.43 6.88 -7.98
C ASP A 44 9.17 7.63 -8.42
N VAL A 45 7.99 7.12 -8.06
CA VAL A 45 6.73 7.73 -8.45
C VAL A 45 6.49 9.01 -7.67
N THR A 46 6.27 10.10 -8.38
CA THR A 46 5.90 11.38 -7.77
C THR A 46 4.39 11.46 -7.63
N LEU A 47 3.94 11.73 -6.40
CA LEU A 47 2.52 11.89 -6.07
C LEU A 47 2.23 13.31 -5.63
N ASP A 48 1.08 13.84 -6.04
CA ASP A 48 0.56 15.08 -5.51
C ASP A 48 -0.21 14.79 -4.21
N LEU A 49 0.42 15.12 -3.10
CA LEU A 49 -0.14 14.98 -1.75
C LEU A 49 -0.56 16.32 -1.13
N SER A 50 -0.69 17.36 -1.94
CA SER A 50 -0.97 18.74 -1.48
C SER A 50 -2.28 18.87 -0.70
N GLY A 51 -3.27 18.02 -0.98
CA GLY A 51 -4.53 17.97 -0.26
C GLY A 51 -4.50 17.19 1.06
N MET A 52 -3.37 16.58 1.41
CA MET A 52 -3.23 15.77 2.62
C MET A 52 -2.72 16.58 3.80
N SER A 53 -3.08 16.17 5.02
CA SER A 53 -2.54 16.78 6.25
C SER A 53 -1.02 16.55 6.34
N ASP A 54 -0.34 17.39 7.11
CA ASP A 54 1.09 17.22 7.38
C ASP A 54 1.40 15.84 7.98
N PHE A 55 0.56 15.40 8.92
CA PHE A 55 0.72 14.08 9.53
C PHE A 55 0.62 12.96 8.50
N ASN A 56 -0.40 12.99 7.63
CA ASN A 56 -0.58 11.98 6.59
C ASN A 56 0.59 11.97 5.60
N ARG A 57 1.06 13.15 5.18
CA ARG A 57 2.24 13.25 4.29
C ARG A 57 3.48 12.65 4.94
N ARG A 58 3.71 12.90 6.22
CA ARG A 58 4.84 12.30 6.96
C ARG A 58 4.72 10.79 7.07
N ALA A 59 3.51 10.29 7.36
CA ALA A 59 3.25 8.85 7.41
C ALA A 59 3.52 8.19 6.06
N TYR A 60 3.06 8.78 4.97
CA TYR A 60 3.28 8.25 3.62
C TYR A 60 4.76 8.29 3.22
N ALA A 61 5.49 9.32 3.63
CA ALA A 61 6.94 9.40 3.39
C ALA A 61 7.70 8.24 4.05
N VAL A 62 7.32 7.88 5.27
CA VAL A 62 7.91 6.72 5.95
C VAL A 62 7.56 5.42 5.21
N LEU A 63 6.31 5.28 4.76
CA LEU A 63 5.86 4.11 4.01
C LEU A 63 6.61 3.93 2.70
N PHE A 64 6.90 4.99 1.99
CA PHE A 64 7.69 4.92 0.76
C PHE A 64 9.07 4.26 0.96
N GLY A 65 9.60 4.31 2.17
CA GLY A 65 10.87 3.67 2.51
C GLY A 65 10.77 2.15 2.74
N ILE A 66 9.56 1.60 2.80
CA ILE A 66 9.34 0.17 3.03
C ILE A 66 9.26 -0.55 1.69
N GLY A 67 10.25 -1.38 1.42
CA GLY A 67 10.41 -2.04 0.14
C GLY A 67 9.60 -3.32 -0.01
N TRP A 68 9.77 -3.94 -1.16
CA TRP A 68 9.20 -5.24 -1.51
C TRP A 68 9.56 -6.30 -0.47
N GLY A 69 8.57 -7.03 0.00
CA GLY A 69 8.76 -8.12 0.98
C GLY A 69 9.03 -7.65 2.40
N GLU A 70 9.10 -6.34 2.63
CA GLU A 70 9.27 -5.77 3.96
C GLU A 70 7.92 -5.41 4.57
N THR A 71 7.82 -5.48 5.89
CA THR A 71 6.62 -5.07 6.63
C THR A 71 6.99 -4.22 7.83
N THR A 72 6.04 -3.45 8.30
CA THR A 72 6.11 -2.73 9.56
C THR A 72 4.81 -2.92 10.34
N THR A 73 4.71 -2.37 11.53
CA THR A 73 3.49 -2.37 12.32
C THR A 73 2.96 -0.96 12.54
N TYR A 74 1.68 -0.83 12.86
CA TYR A 74 1.09 0.46 13.22
C TYR A 74 1.86 1.12 14.38
N GLY A 75 2.24 0.31 15.39
CA GLY A 75 3.02 0.81 16.53
C GLY A 75 4.42 1.28 16.17
N ALA A 76 5.12 0.52 15.31
CA ALA A 76 6.46 0.90 14.85
C ALA A 76 6.41 2.18 14.01
N LEU A 77 5.43 2.29 13.12
CA LEU A 77 5.22 3.47 12.30
C LEU A 77 4.86 4.70 13.18
N ALA A 78 4.00 4.51 14.16
CA ALA A 78 3.65 5.56 15.12
C ALA A 78 4.87 6.06 15.90
N ARG A 79 5.76 5.16 16.35
CA ARG A 79 7.01 5.54 17.03
C ARG A 79 7.92 6.37 16.12
N GLN A 80 8.05 5.99 14.87
CA GLN A 80 8.82 6.78 13.89
C GLN A 80 8.24 8.17 13.66
N LEU A 81 6.93 8.34 13.84
CA LEU A 81 6.23 9.61 13.70
C LEU A 81 6.20 10.44 14.99
N GLY A 82 6.70 9.88 16.09
CA GLY A 82 6.87 10.59 17.35
C GLY A 82 6.45 9.85 18.61
N ASP A 83 5.34 9.10 18.58
CA ASP A 83 4.81 8.42 19.77
C ASP A 83 3.93 7.24 19.38
N VAL A 84 4.01 6.14 20.14
CA VAL A 84 3.15 4.98 19.96
C VAL A 84 1.66 5.31 20.10
N GLY A 85 1.32 6.35 20.87
CA GLY A 85 -0.05 6.86 21.01
C GLY A 85 -0.66 7.38 19.70
N LEU A 86 0.15 7.59 18.67
CA LEU A 86 -0.30 8.01 17.34
C LEU A 86 -0.85 6.84 16.48
N SER A 87 -0.95 5.63 17.01
CA SER A 87 -1.38 4.45 16.25
C SER A 87 -2.76 4.62 15.61
N ARG A 88 -3.69 5.30 16.27
CA ARG A 88 -5.01 5.61 15.67
C ARG A 88 -4.90 6.59 14.51
N ALA A 89 -4.06 7.61 14.65
CA ALA A 89 -3.81 8.57 13.56
C ALA A 89 -3.13 7.90 12.37
N VAL A 90 -2.22 6.96 12.63
CA VAL A 90 -1.61 6.11 11.58
C VAL A 90 -2.69 5.28 10.89
N GLY A 91 -3.58 4.63 11.64
CA GLY A 91 -4.69 3.88 11.06
C GLY A 91 -5.58 4.74 10.17
N ALA A 92 -5.90 5.95 10.61
CA ALA A 92 -6.68 6.91 9.81
C ALA A 92 -5.93 7.33 8.54
N ALA A 93 -4.61 7.56 8.63
CA ALA A 93 -3.78 7.87 7.47
C ALA A 93 -3.76 6.72 6.45
N MET A 94 -3.69 5.48 6.93
CA MET A 94 -3.76 4.30 6.06
C MET A 94 -5.11 4.21 5.36
N GLY A 95 -6.20 4.48 6.09
CA GLY A 95 -7.55 4.52 5.53
C GLY A 95 -7.77 5.63 4.50
N ALA A 96 -7.07 6.74 4.64
CA ALA A 96 -7.14 7.88 3.74
C ALA A 96 -6.14 7.81 2.56
N ASN A 97 -5.37 6.73 2.44
CA ASN A 97 -4.35 6.57 1.41
C ASN A 97 -4.93 6.80 0.01
N PRO A 98 -4.45 7.82 -0.73
CA PRO A 98 -4.97 8.14 -2.06
C PRO A 98 -4.46 7.22 -3.16
N ALA A 99 -3.39 6.48 -2.91
CA ALA A 99 -2.72 5.65 -3.92
C ALA A 99 -2.25 4.31 -3.34
N PRO A 100 -3.18 3.40 -2.95
CA PRO A 100 -2.81 2.07 -2.50
C PRO A 100 -1.89 1.37 -3.49
N LEU A 101 -1.01 0.52 -3.01
CA LEU A 101 0.09 -0.12 -3.72
C LEU A 101 1.31 0.79 -3.88
N ILE A 102 1.15 1.98 -4.44
CA ILE A 102 2.24 2.96 -4.61
C ILE A 102 2.68 3.48 -3.25
N ILE A 103 1.71 3.92 -2.42
CA ILE A 103 1.93 4.11 -0.99
C ILE A 103 1.58 2.79 -0.31
N PRO A 104 2.56 2.00 0.14
CA PRO A 104 2.35 0.59 0.44
C PRO A 104 1.71 0.35 1.82
N CYS A 105 0.51 0.86 2.03
CA CYS A 105 -0.21 0.65 3.29
C CYS A 105 -0.52 -0.83 3.57
N HIS A 106 -0.48 -1.69 2.57
CA HIS A 106 -0.62 -3.14 2.75
C HIS A 106 0.55 -3.75 3.52
N ARG A 107 1.70 -3.06 3.61
CA ARG A 107 2.89 -3.50 4.36
C ARG A 107 2.84 -3.13 5.85
N VAL A 108 1.76 -2.49 6.30
CA VAL A 108 1.55 -2.13 7.72
C VAL A 108 0.65 -3.17 8.36
N LEU A 109 1.17 -3.87 9.36
CA LEU A 109 0.48 -4.93 10.06
C LEU A 109 0.10 -4.50 11.48
N ALA A 110 -0.86 -5.19 12.11
CA ALA A 110 -1.11 -5.05 13.53
C ALA A 110 0.09 -5.56 14.34
N SER A 111 0.21 -5.13 15.60
CA SER A 111 1.34 -5.47 16.48
C SER A 111 1.52 -6.96 16.73
N ASP A 112 0.46 -7.75 16.59
CA ASP A 112 0.47 -9.21 16.70
C ASP A 112 0.82 -9.92 15.37
N GLY A 113 1.19 -9.18 14.33
CA GLY A 113 1.48 -9.70 13.01
C GLY A 113 0.25 -10.03 12.16
N LYS A 114 -0.95 -9.70 12.62
CA LYS A 114 -2.19 -9.84 11.84
C LYS A 114 -2.37 -8.70 10.85
N THR A 115 -3.31 -8.89 9.94
CA THR A 115 -3.53 -7.95 8.82
C THR A 115 -3.88 -6.53 9.25
N GLY A 116 -4.60 -6.34 10.34
CA GLY A 116 -5.26 -5.06 10.58
C GLY A 116 -6.30 -4.74 9.52
N GLY A 117 -6.80 -3.50 9.51
CA GLY A 117 -7.75 -3.03 8.51
C GLY A 117 -7.08 -2.70 7.18
N PHE A 118 -7.86 -2.74 6.09
CA PHE A 118 -7.40 -2.33 4.78
C PHE A 118 -8.57 -1.75 3.97
N SER A 119 -8.44 -0.52 3.50
CA SER A 119 -9.51 0.24 2.86
C SER A 119 -9.54 0.14 1.34
N ALA A 120 -8.54 -0.47 0.71
CA ALA A 120 -8.52 -0.69 -0.72
C ALA A 120 -9.58 -1.74 -1.14
N PRO A 121 -9.97 -1.78 -2.42
CA PRO A 121 -10.90 -2.80 -2.92
C PRO A 121 -10.45 -4.21 -2.56
N GLY A 122 -11.38 -5.03 -2.06
CA GLY A 122 -11.10 -6.39 -1.58
C GLY A 122 -10.75 -6.48 -0.09
N GLY A 123 -10.56 -5.36 0.62
CA GLY A 123 -10.32 -5.33 2.06
C GLY A 123 -9.10 -6.15 2.51
N ALA A 124 -9.21 -6.76 3.67
CA ALA A 124 -8.12 -7.56 4.28
C ALA A 124 -7.66 -8.73 3.39
N GLU A 125 -8.54 -9.32 2.62
CA GLU A 125 -8.19 -10.39 1.68
C GLU A 125 -7.24 -9.88 0.59
N SER A 126 -7.51 -8.71 0.03
CA SER A 126 -6.64 -8.07 -0.95
C SER A 126 -5.26 -7.80 -0.37
N LYS A 127 -5.20 -7.33 0.86
CA LYS A 127 -3.94 -7.10 1.59
C LYS A 127 -3.12 -8.39 1.73
N VAL A 128 -3.76 -9.47 2.13
CA VAL A 128 -3.12 -10.79 2.25
C VAL A 128 -2.54 -11.24 0.92
N ARG A 129 -3.31 -11.08 -0.15
CA ARG A 129 -2.87 -11.44 -1.51
C ARG A 129 -1.68 -10.61 -1.98
N MET A 130 -1.71 -9.31 -1.74
CA MET A 130 -0.59 -8.43 -2.09
C MET A 130 0.68 -8.82 -1.35
N LEU A 131 0.58 -9.07 -0.05
CA LEU A 131 1.72 -9.52 0.75
C LEU A 131 2.23 -10.90 0.30
N ALA A 132 1.34 -11.80 -0.08
CA ALA A 132 1.71 -13.10 -0.61
C ALA A 132 2.50 -13.00 -1.93
N LEU A 133 2.10 -12.10 -2.83
CA LEU A 133 2.88 -11.79 -4.04
C LEU A 133 4.30 -11.32 -3.70
N GLU A 134 4.45 -10.63 -2.59
CA GLU A 134 5.73 -10.16 -2.08
C GLU A 134 6.49 -11.20 -1.23
N GLY A 135 5.98 -12.42 -1.15
CA GLY A 135 6.59 -13.49 -0.36
C GLY A 135 6.33 -13.42 1.15
N VAL A 136 5.37 -12.61 1.57
CA VAL A 136 5.02 -12.44 2.99
C VAL A 136 3.76 -13.20 3.34
N SER A 137 3.85 -14.10 4.33
CA SER A 137 2.71 -14.82 4.89
C SER A 137 2.28 -14.21 6.21
N ILE A 138 1.00 -13.93 6.37
CA ILE A 138 0.42 -13.34 7.57
C ILE A 138 -0.76 -14.16 8.08
N GLY A 139 -1.03 -14.04 9.37
CA GLY A 139 -2.16 -14.73 9.99
C GLY A 139 -1.91 -16.21 10.30
N THR A 140 -0.68 -16.67 10.16
CA THR A 140 -0.32 -18.04 10.51
C THR A 140 0.08 -18.11 11.99
N PRO A 141 -0.53 -18.98 12.77
CA PRO A 141 -0.08 -19.24 14.15
C PRO A 141 1.39 -19.66 14.17
N ALA A 142 2.09 -19.34 15.26
CA ALA A 142 3.46 -19.78 15.43
C ALA A 142 3.56 -21.31 15.24
N GLY A 143 4.39 -21.74 14.29
CA GLY A 143 4.59 -23.16 13.96
C GLY A 143 3.84 -23.68 12.74
N GLN A 144 2.94 -22.91 12.15
CA GLN A 144 2.32 -23.27 10.87
C GLN A 144 2.88 -22.43 9.74
N ARG A 145 3.37 -23.08 8.71
CA ARG A 145 3.80 -22.41 7.48
C ARG A 145 2.70 -22.54 6.44
N THR A 146 2.22 -21.43 5.96
CA THR A 146 1.29 -21.42 4.82
C THR A 146 2.11 -21.36 3.54
N PHE A 147 2.02 -22.42 2.77
CA PHE A 147 2.51 -22.44 1.40
C PHE A 147 1.28 -22.46 0.54
N GLY A 148 0.87 -21.36 0.03
CA GLY A 148 -0.41 -21.34 -0.62
C GLY A 148 -0.46 -20.55 -1.91
N PHE A 149 0.66 -20.39 -2.55
CA PHE A 149 0.65 -19.48 -3.69
C PHE A 149 1.52 -20.00 -4.81
#